data_99fb767eca775ec70081fb72de741764
#
_entry.id   99fb767eca775ec70081fb72de741764
#
_cell.length_a   1.000
_cell.length_b   1.000
_cell.length_c   1.000
_cell.angle_alpha   90.00
_cell.angle_beta   90.00
_cell.angle_gamma   90.00
#
_symmetry.space_group_name_H-M   'P 1'
#
loop_
_entity.id
_entity.type
_entity.pdbx_description
1 polymer ?
#
loop_
_entity_poly.entity_id
_entity_poly.type
_entity_poly.pdbx_seq_one_letter_code
_entity_poly.pdbx_strand_id
1 'polypeptide(L)'
;MKKIIFILLAFISLSAFKTIQETWVNDDPHTQLNFEVTHLGINQISGAFTDVDINLKAKKKDFSDAKFQLTAKTASINTRVEARDNHLKSADFFNTEKFKTLNFTSSSIKRLKENTYQISGELTMQGVSKEITLNAIYRGHQKNPANNKEAEAFQITGTLNRSDFNIGNDFPESLINDEVKIEANIEFIQQ
;
A
#
# COMPACT_ATOMS: atom_id res chain seq x y z
N MET A 1 -9.55 -70.08 31.21
CA MET A 1 -9.54 -69.44 29.88
C MET A 1 -9.41 -67.93 30.09
N LYS A 2 -8.21 -67.35 29.91
CA LYS A 2 -7.94 -65.93 30.11
C LYS A 2 -8.14 -65.22 28.75
N LYS A 3 -9.15 -64.29 28.66
CA LYS A 3 -9.39 -63.45 27.49
C LYS A 3 -8.41 -62.28 27.53
N ILE A 4 -7.45 -62.22 26.57
CA ILE A 4 -6.54 -61.08 26.37
C ILE A 4 -7.30 -60.09 25.45
N ILE A 5 -7.63 -58.90 25.98
CA ILE A 5 -8.21 -57.79 25.22
C ILE A 5 -7.02 -56.97 24.68
N PHE A 6 -6.85 -56.97 23.32
CA PHE A 6 -5.94 -56.09 22.64
C PHE A 6 -6.58 -54.71 22.48
N ILE A 7 -6.11 -53.73 23.21
CA ILE A 7 -6.45 -52.33 23.01
C ILE A 7 -5.57 -51.77 21.91
N LEU A 8 -6.19 -51.56 20.71
CA LEU A 8 -5.51 -50.94 19.61
C LEU A 8 -5.52 -49.42 19.84
N LEU A 9 -4.39 -48.85 20.32
CA LEU A 9 -4.21 -47.40 20.38
C LEU A 9 -3.98 -46.85 18.94
N ALA A 10 -5.00 -46.25 18.37
CA ALA A 10 -4.86 -45.49 17.10
C ALA A 10 -4.14 -44.16 17.40
N PHE A 11 -2.87 -44.06 17.03
CA PHE A 11 -2.14 -42.80 17.02
C PHE A 11 -2.65 -41.95 15.85
N ILE A 12 -3.53 -40.98 16.14
CA ILE A 12 -3.89 -39.93 15.18
C ILE A 12 -2.76 -38.92 15.19
N SER A 13 -1.85 -39.01 14.22
CA SER A 13 -0.85 -37.97 13.98
C SER A 13 -1.56 -36.73 13.42
N LEU A 14 -1.78 -35.73 14.26
CA LEU A 14 -2.14 -34.39 13.81
C LEU A 14 -0.94 -33.79 13.07
N SER A 15 -0.93 -33.92 11.75
CA SER A 15 0.00 -33.15 10.90
C SER A 15 -0.43 -31.69 10.96
N ALA A 16 0.26 -30.88 11.76
CA ALA A 16 0.09 -29.43 11.73
C ALA A 16 0.57 -28.92 10.38
N PHE A 17 -0.35 -28.61 9.47
CA PHE A 17 -0.01 -27.88 8.26
C PHE A 17 0.51 -26.50 8.64
N LYS A 18 1.83 -26.33 8.55
CA LYS A 18 2.48 -25.03 8.74
C LYS A 18 2.15 -24.17 7.54
N THR A 19 1.23 -23.23 7.69
CA THR A 19 0.97 -22.24 6.63
C THR A 19 2.24 -21.40 6.45
N ILE A 20 2.82 -21.47 5.26
CA ILE A 20 4.01 -20.69 4.90
C ILE A 20 3.52 -19.26 4.62
N GLN A 21 4.18 -18.28 5.21
CA GLN A 21 3.93 -16.88 4.89
C GLN A 21 4.62 -16.54 3.59
N GLU A 22 3.87 -16.16 2.57
CA GLU A 22 4.40 -15.68 1.31
C GLU A 22 4.76 -14.21 1.44
N THR A 23 5.88 -13.83 0.83
CA THR A 23 6.36 -12.44 0.79
C THR A 23 6.46 -12.01 -0.67
N TRP A 24 5.90 -10.85 -0.94
CA TRP A 24 5.82 -10.24 -2.25
C TRP A 24 6.41 -8.84 -2.18
N VAL A 25 7.12 -8.43 -3.23
CA VAL A 25 7.65 -7.07 -3.39
C VAL A 25 7.09 -6.47 -4.67
N ASN A 26 6.99 -5.15 -4.73
CA ASN A 26 6.55 -4.51 -5.97
C ASN A 26 7.54 -4.75 -7.11
N ASP A 27 7.00 -4.86 -8.31
CA ASP A 27 7.77 -4.77 -9.55
C ASP A 27 7.83 -3.31 -9.99
N ASP A 28 8.99 -2.67 -9.83
CA ASP A 28 9.16 -1.23 -10.00
C ASP A 28 8.65 -0.71 -11.35
N PRO A 29 8.95 -1.33 -12.51
CA PRO A 29 8.46 -0.86 -13.81
C PRO A 29 6.93 -0.88 -13.95
N HIS A 30 6.25 -1.72 -13.16
CA HIS A 30 4.80 -1.92 -13.22
C HIS A 30 4.08 -1.44 -11.94
N THR A 31 4.75 -0.56 -11.18
CA THR A 31 4.21 0.04 -9.95
C THR A 31 4.10 1.54 -10.08
N GLN A 32 2.96 2.08 -9.67
CA GLN A 32 2.69 3.51 -9.67
C GLN A 32 2.06 3.92 -8.34
N LEU A 33 2.55 5.02 -7.77
CA LEU A 33 1.93 5.72 -6.65
C LEU A 33 1.60 7.14 -7.08
N ASN A 34 0.34 7.37 -7.41
CA ASN A 34 -0.17 8.61 -7.97
C ASN A 34 -0.99 9.38 -6.94
N PHE A 35 -1.06 10.69 -7.14
CA PHE A 35 -1.97 11.57 -6.43
C PHE A 35 -2.62 12.59 -7.37
N GLU A 36 -3.76 13.13 -6.95
CA GLU A 36 -4.49 14.17 -7.66
C GLU A 36 -5.06 15.18 -6.67
N VAL A 37 -4.89 16.47 -6.97
CA VAL A 37 -5.41 17.58 -6.17
C VAL A 37 -6.07 18.62 -7.07
N THR A 38 -7.18 19.23 -6.60
CA THR A 38 -7.86 20.31 -7.32
C THR A 38 -7.15 21.65 -7.09
N HIS A 39 -6.81 22.34 -8.18
CA HIS A 39 -6.23 23.67 -8.18
C HIS A 39 -7.27 24.71 -8.63
N LEU A 40 -7.38 25.81 -7.87
CA LEU A 40 -8.34 26.92 -8.09
C LEU A 40 -9.82 26.46 -8.20
N GLY A 41 -10.14 25.29 -7.66
CA GLY A 41 -11.49 24.71 -7.75
C GLY A 41 -11.91 24.23 -9.13
N ILE A 42 -11.06 24.33 -10.17
CA ILE A 42 -11.43 24.12 -11.57
C ILE A 42 -10.54 23.14 -12.34
N ASN A 43 -9.34 22.81 -11.84
CA ASN A 43 -8.42 21.95 -12.59
C ASN A 43 -7.79 20.88 -11.69
N GLN A 44 -7.65 19.67 -12.22
CA GLN A 44 -7.01 18.56 -11.54
C GLN A 44 -5.51 18.53 -11.88
N ILE A 45 -4.67 18.60 -10.86
CA ILE A 45 -3.24 18.46 -10.99
C ILE A 45 -2.86 17.07 -10.50
N SER A 46 -2.27 16.27 -11.38
CA SER A 46 -1.76 14.95 -11.05
C SER A 46 -0.25 14.97 -10.82
N GLY A 47 0.20 14.11 -9.95
CA GLY A 47 1.61 13.83 -9.71
C GLY A 47 1.81 12.38 -9.25
N ALA A 48 3.07 12.00 -9.11
CA ALA A 48 3.46 10.68 -8.63
C ALA A 48 4.69 10.77 -7.73
N PHE A 49 4.87 9.75 -6.88
CA PHE A 49 6.17 9.42 -6.29
C PHE A 49 6.78 8.30 -7.13
N THR A 50 7.97 8.53 -7.67
CA THR A 50 8.62 7.64 -8.64
C THR A 50 9.63 6.66 -8.02
N ASP A 51 9.89 6.76 -6.72
CA ASP A 51 10.79 5.87 -5.97
C ASP A 51 9.99 5.33 -4.76
N VAL A 52 9.49 4.11 -4.92
CA VAL A 52 8.52 3.48 -4.01
C VAL A 52 8.90 2.02 -3.79
N ASP A 53 8.98 1.64 -2.51
CA ASP A 53 9.12 0.25 -2.07
C ASP A 53 7.82 -0.20 -1.40
N ILE A 54 7.22 -1.28 -1.90
CA ILE A 54 5.99 -1.85 -1.32
C ILE A 54 6.19 -3.34 -1.06
N ASN A 55 5.92 -3.74 0.18
CA ASN A 55 5.97 -5.13 0.59
C ASN A 55 4.57 -5.63 0.95
N LEU A 56 4.24 -6.82 0.49
CA LEU A 56 3.01 -7.55 0.81
C LEU A 56 3.38 -8.88 1.46
N LYS A 57 2.80 -9.17 2.62
CA LYS A 57 2.94 -10.47 3.31
C LYS A 57 1.57 -11.06 3.55
N ALA A 58 1.36 -12.31 3.14
CA ALA A 58 0.11 -13.03 3.37
C ALA A 58 0.37 -14.51 3.66
N LYS A 59 -0.54 -15.16 4.38
CA LYS A 59 -0.57 -16.62 4.60
C LYS A 59 -1.74 -17.25 3.86
N LYS A 60 -2.77 -16.46 3.58
CA LYS A 60 -4.00 -16.91 2.90
C LYS A 60 -3.96 -16.48 1.45
N LYS A 61 -4.36 -17.40 0.57
CA LYS A 61 -4.45 -17.15 -0.87
C LYS A 61 -5.46 -16.07 -1.26
N ASP A 62 -6.43 -15.79 -0.39
CA ASP A 62 -7.44 -14.76 -0.60
C ASP A 62 -7.03 -13.40 -0.01
N PHE A 63 -5.80 -13.26 0.45
CA PHE A 63 -5.22 -12.04 1.03
C PHE A 63 -6.01 -11.43 2.21
N SER A 64 -6.95 -12.18 2.82
CA SER A 64 -7.75 -11.66 3.94
C SER A 64 -6.94 -11.45 5.23
N ASP A 65 -5.68 -11.86 5.25
CA ASP A 65 -4.72 -11.63 6.32
C ASP A 65 -3.49 -10.83 5.85
N ALA A 66 -3.58 -10.20 4.69
CA ALA A 66 -2.47 -9.50 4.08
C ALA A 66 -1.99 -8.32 4.95
N LYS A 67 -0.68 -8.10 4.92
CA LYS A 67 -0.04 -6.93 5.53
C LYS A 67 0.73 -6.19 4.46
N PHE A 68 0.43 -4.91 4.31
CA PHE A 68 1.08 -3.99 3.39
C PHE A 68 2.02 -3.06 4.14
N GLN A 69 3.20 -2.85 3.58
CA GLN A 69 4.14 -1.83 4.01
C GLN A 69 4.59 -1.07 2.78
N LEU A 70 4.51 0.25 2.82
CA LEU A 70 4.94 1.14 1.74
C LEU A 70 5.92 2.16 2.31
N THR A 71 6.99 2.38 1.57
CA THR A 71 7.92 3.50 1.76
C THR A 71 8.09 4.19 0.42
N ALA A 72 7.85 5.52 0.36
CA ALA A 72 8.15 6.31 -0.83
C ALA A 72 9.10 7.44 -0.48
N LYS A 73 10.09 7.69 -1.34
CA LYS A 73 11.00 8.82 -1.16
C LYS A 73 10.28 10.12 -1.50
N THR A 74 10.20 11.04 -0.56
CA THR A 74 9.52 12.33 -0.76
C THR A 74 10.17 13.17 -1.85
N ALA A 75 11.50 13.07 -2.03
CA ALA A 75 12.22 13.75 -3.08
C ALA A 75 11.93 13.23 -4.50
N SER A 76 11.27 12.06 -4.62
CA SER A 76 10.89 11.46 -5.92
C SER A 76 9.59 12.04 -6.48
N ILE A 77 8.98 13.02 -5.80
CA ILE A 77 7.76 13.67 -6.26
C ILE A 77 7.94 14.29 -7.64
N ASN A 78 7.02 14.00 -8.55
CA ASN A 78 7.05 14.44 -9.93
C ASN A 78 5.63 14.80 -10.41
N THR A 79 5.44 16.06 -10.78
CA THR A 79 4.18 16.58 -11.37
C THR A 79 4.38 17.01 -12.82
N ARG A 80 5.50 16.67 -13.44
CA ARG A 80 5.90 17.05 -14.81
C ARG A 80 6.17 18.55 -15.00
N VAL A 81 6.31 19.30 -13.89
CA VAL A 81 6.67 20.73 -13.89
C VAL A 81 7.74 20.94 -12.82
N GLU A 82 8.97 21.12 -13.25
CA GLU A 82 10.15 21.20 -12.37
C GLU A 82 10.03 22.28 -11.29
N ALA A 83 9.55 23.49 -11.64
CA ALA A 83 9.37 24.56 -10.66
C ALA A 83 8.39 24.19 -9.54
N ARG A 84 7.30 23.49 -9.90
CA ARG A 84 6.33 22.99 -8.93
C ARG A 84 6.92 21.85 -8.10
N ASP A 85 7.64 20.92 -8.71
CA ASP A 85 8.29 19.81 -8.01
C ASP A 85 9.30 20.31 -6.99
N ASN A 86 10.09 21.34 -7.34
CA ASN A 86 11.01 21.99 -6.42
C ASN A 86 10.29 22.68 -5.25
N HIS A 87 9.15 23.33 -5.51
CA HIS A 87 8.34 23.94 -4.44
C HIS A 87 7.72 22.86 -3.54
N LEU A 88 7.21 21.76 -4.10
CA LEU A 88 6.66 20.65 -3.32
C LEU A 88 7.72 19.98 -2.42
N LYS A 89 9.00 20.04 -2.78
CA LYS A 89 10.12 19.53 -1.97
C LYS A 89 10.51 20.48 -0.84
N SER A 90 10.12 21.75 -0.87
CA SER A 90 10.47 22.76 0.12
C SER A 90 9.78 22.54 1.47
N ALA A 91 10.16 23.38 2.46
CA ALA A 91 9.59 23.35 3.80
C ALA A 91 8.08 23.66 3.85
N ASP A 92 7.55 24.37 2.83
CA ASP A 92 6.14 24.71 2.73
C ASP A 92 5.24 23.46 2.50
N PHE A 93 5.83 22.38 1.94
CA PHE A 93 5.12 21.16 1.60
C PHE A 93 5.76 19.91 2.25
N PHE A 94 6.48 19.10 1.48
CA PHE A 94 7.00 17.81 1.98
C PHE A 94 8.26 17.92 2.82
N ASN A 95 8.96 19.05 2.77
CA ASN A 95 10.22 19.29 3.50
C ASN A 95 11.20 18.11 3.36
N THR A 96 11.53 17.79 2.11
CA THR A 96 12.24 16.55 1.76
C THR A 96 13.66 16.46 2.32
N GLU A 97 14.23 17.57 2.75
CA GLU A 97 15.52 17.57 3.44
C GLU A 97 15.41 16.96 4.85
N LYS A 98 14.32 17.26 5.55
CA LYS A 98 14.07 16.77 6.90
C LYS A 98 13.33 15.43 6.91
N PHE A 99 12.34 15.27 6.05
CA PHE A 99 11.47 14.09 5.98
C PHE A 99 11.69 13.35 4.66
N LYS A 100 12.65 12.43 4.66
CA LYS A 100 13.13 11.73 3.46
C LYS A 100 12.11 10.78 2.84
N THR A 101 11.20 10.27 3.66
CA THR A 101 10.20 9.26 3.26
C THR A 101 8.81 9.60 3.80
N LEU A 102 7.80 9.17 3.07
CA LEU A 102 6.48 8.88 3.61
C LEU A 102 6.34 7.36 3.76
N ASN A 103 5.60 6.92 4.77
CA ASN A 103 5.50 5.51 5.11
C ASN A 103 4.04 5.14 5.42
N PHE A 104 3.61 3.98 4.95
CA PHE A 104 2.33 3.39 5.36
C PHE A 104 2.54 1.97 5.86
N THR A 105 1.90 1.63 6.97
CA THR A 105 1.89 0.26 7.51
C THR A 105 0.46 -0.14 7.84
N SER A 106 -0.03 -1.19 7.19
CA SER A 106 -1.38 -1.67 7.47
C SER A 106 -1.47 -2.30 8.86
N SER A 107 -2.52 -1.94 9.61
CA SER A 107 -2.91 -2.54 10.89
C SER A 107 -3.90 -3.68 10.67
N SER A 108 -4.83 -3.51 9.71
CA SER A 108 -5.85 -4.50 9.40
C SER A 108 -6.24 -4.50 7.93
N ILE A 109 -6.78 -5.65 7.49
CA ILE A 109 -7.44 -5.81 6.19
C ILE A 109 -8.78 -6.49 6.38
N LYS A 110 -9.83 -5.98 5.74
CA LYS A 110 -11.17 -6.54 5.77
C LYS A 110 -11.63 -6.79 4.34
N ARG A 111 -11.93 -8.04 4.00
CA ARG A 111 -12.57 -8.39 2.74
C ARG A 111 -14.03 -7.95 2.76
N LEU A 112 -14.45 -7.14 1.79
CA LEU A 112 -15.82 -6.62 1.66
C LEU A 112 -16.65 -7.47 0.70
N LYS A 113 -16.03 -7.81 -0.45
CA LYS A 113 -16.60 -8.66 -1.52
C LYS A 113 -15.47 -9.53 -2.08
N GLU A 114 -15.76 -10.29 -3.13
CA GLU A 114 -14.85 -11.28 -3.71
C GLU A 114 -13.41 -10.75 -3.91
N ASN A 115 -13.26 -9.61 -4.59
CA ASN A 115 -11.95 -9.01 -4.92
C ASN A 115 -11.77 -7.61 -4.32
N THR A 116 -12.61 -7.23 -3.35
CA THR A 116 -12.60 -5.88 -2.78
C THR A 116 -12.31 -5.94 -1.31
N TYR A 117 -11.38 -5.10 -0.87
CA TYR A 117 -10.90 -5.03 0.51
C TYR A 117 -10.90 -3.59 1.02
N GLN A 118 -10.96 -3.46 2.31
CA GLN A 118 -10.68 -2.24 3.04
C GLN A 118 -9.42 -2.48 3.86
N ILE A 119 -8.43 -1.58 3.72
CA ILE A 119 -7.15 -1.65 4.42
C ILE A 119 -7.08 -0.46 5.36
N SER A 120 -6.97 -0.69 6.66
CA SER A 120 -6.67 0.37 7.63
C SER A 120 -5.23 0.29 8.06
N GLY A 121 -4.62 1.43 8.34
CA GLY A 121 -3.22 1.48 8.76
C GLY A 121 -2.73 2.89 9.02
N GLU A 122 -1.54 2.98 9.58
CA GLU A 122 -0.89 4.23 9.90
C GLU A 122 -0.12 4.77 8.69
N LEU A 123 -0.44 6.00 8.29
CA LEU A 123 0.32 6.79 7.32
C LEU A 123 1.12 7.85 8.06
N THR A 124 2.42 7.90 7.78
CA THR A 124 3.32 8.92 8.31
C THR A 124 3.87 9.78 7.18
N MET A 125 3.58 11.08 7.21
CA MET A 125 4.11 12.09 6.30
C MET A 125 4.50 13.34 7.09
N GLN A 126 5.60 13.99 6.72
CA GLN A 126 6.13 15.20 7.36
C GLN A 126 6.22 15.09 8.91
N GLY A 127 6.50 13.88 9.41
CA GLY A 127 6.60 13.59 10.85
C GLY A 127 5.26 13.47 11.59
N VAL A 128 4.15 13.54 10.88
CA VAL A 128 2.79 13.32 11.43
C VAL A 128 2.32 11.94 11.05
N SER A 129 1.85 11.17 12.04
CA SER A 129 1.24 9.83 11.84
C SER A 129 -0.26 9.90 12.07
N LYS A 130 -1.03 9.33 11.15
CA LYS A 130 -2.49 9.19 11.26
C LYS A 130 -2.95 7.83 10.77
N GLU A 131 -3.97 7.30 11.44
CA GLU A 131 -4.70 6.13 10.94
C GLU A 131 -5.55 6.56 9.76
N ILE A 132 -5.41 5.83 8.63
CA ILE A 132 -6.20 6.05 7.42
C ILE A 132 -6.85 4.75 6.98
N THR A 133 -7.87 4.88 6.13
CA THR A 133 -8.56 3.74 5.53
C THR A 133 -8.55 3.86 4.01
N LEU A 134 -8.08 2.81 3.35
CA LEU A 134 -7.93 2.72 1.90
C LEU A 134 -8.84 1.61 1.36
N ASN A 135 -9.30 1.76 0.12
CA ASN A 135 -9.99 0.71 -0.62
C ASN A 135 -9.00 0.00 -1.53
N ALA A 136 -9.05 -1.32 -1.57
CA ALA A 136 -8.22 -2.12 -2.44
C ALA A 136 -9.04 -3.06 -3.30
N ILE A 137 -8.67 -3.18 -4.56
CA ILE A 137 -9.21 -4.16 -5.50
C ILE A 137 -8.07 -5.09 -5.89
N TYR A 138 -8.23 -6.37 -5.61
CA TYR A 138 -7.37 -7.40 -6.16
C TYR A 138 -7.70 -7.59 -7.64
N ARG A 139 -6.70 -7.37 -8.51
CA ARG A 139 -6.86 -7.40 -9.97
C ARG A 139 -6.62 -8.79 -10.56
N GLY A 140 -5.98 -9.67 -9.82
CA GLY A 140 -5.75 -11.04 -10.22
C GLY A 140 -4.30 -11.48 -10.13
N HIS A 141 -4.12 -12.72 -10.52
CA HIS A 141 -2.85 -13.44 -10.55
C HIS A 141 -2.47 -13.79 -11.98
N GLN A 142 -1.19 -13.68 -12.31
CA GLN A 142 -0.65 -14.10 -13.60
C GLN A 142 0.80 -14.53 -13.47
N LYS A 143 1.17 -15.60 -14.14
CA LYS A 143 2.55 -15.97 -14.30
C LYS A 143 3.17 -15.19 -15.46
N ASN A 144 4.21 -14.41 -15.17
CA ASN A 144 4.89 -13.61 -16.20
C ASN A 144 5.69 -14.50 -17.14
N PRO A 145 5.36 -14.57 -18.44
CA PRO A 145 6.03 -15.47 -19.38
C PRO A 145 7.48 -15.09 -19.68
N ALA A 146 7.87 -13.83 -19.45
CA ALA A 146 9.22 -13.35 -19.73
C ALA A 146 10.24 -13.80 -18.69
N ASN A 147 9.86 -13.88 -17.41
CA ASN A 147 10.77 -14.21 -16.31
C ASN A 147 10.32 -15.42 -15.48
N ASN A 148 9.15 -15.98 -15.79
CA ASN A 148 8.55 -17.16 -15.15
C ASN A 148 8.17 -16.94 -13.67
N LYS A 149 8.09 -15.68 -13.21
CA LYS A 149 7.67 -15.31 -11.85
C LYS A 149 6.16 -15.23 -11.74
N GLU A 150 5.64 -15.60 -10.59
CA GLU A 150 4.25 -15.36 -10.21
C GLU A 150 4.05 -13.88 -9.88
N ALA A 151 2.99 -13.29 -10.40
CA ALA A 151 2.62 -11.88 -10.19
C ALA A 151 1.20 -11.78 -9.63
N GLU A 152 1.03 -10.90 -8.66
CA GLU A 152 -0.24 -10.55 -8.04
C GLU A 152 -0.48 -9.05 -8.20
N ALA A 153 -1.66 -8.62 -8.63
CA ALA A 153 -1.91 -7.21 -8.88
C ALA A 153 -3.01 -6.62 -7.98
N PHE A 154 -2.74 -5.43 -7.47
CA PHE A 154 -3.69 -4.65 -6.66
C PHE A 154 -3.81 -3.22 -7.19
N GLN A 155 -5.01 -2.68 -7.13
CA GLN A 155 -5.27 -1.25 -7.18
C GLN A 155 -5.75 -0.79 -5.81
N ILE A 156 -5.07 0.20 -5.23
CA ILE A 156 -5.39 0.76 -3.91
C ILE A 156 -5.73 2.23 -4.10
N THR A 157 -6.86 2.67 -3.56
CA THR A 157 -7.33 4.05 -3.68
C THR A 157 -7.73 4.61 -2.32
N GLY A 158 -7.63 5.91 -2.19
CA GLY A 158 -8.06 6.63 -0.99
C GLY A 158 -8.14 8.13 -1.19
N THR A 159 -8.57 8.82 -0.15
CA THR A 159 -8.62 10.27 -0.08
C THR A 159 -8.01 10.70 1.23
N LEU A 160 -7.19 11.73 1.21
CA LEU A 160 -6.50 12.30 2.37
C LEU A 160 -6.73 13.81 2.39
N ASN A 161 -6.71 14.41 3.57
CA ASN A 161 -6.58 15.84 3.72
C ASN A 161 -5.10 16.20 3.90
N ARG A 162 -4.54 17.03 3.02
CA ARG A 162 -3.13 17.45 3.09
C ARG A 162 -2.80 18.18 4.38
N SER A 163 -3.75 18.97 4.90
CA SER A 163 -3.61 19.73 6.15
C SER A 163 -3.44 18.80 7.36
N ASP A 164 -4.00 17.61 7.32
CA ASP A 164 -3.83 16.58 8.35
C ASP A 164 -2.36 16.18 8.59
N PHE A 165 -1.50 16.42 7.61
CA PHE A 165 -0.08 16.10 7.62
C PHE A 165 0.83 17.33 7.50
N ASN A 166 0.31 18.53 7.78
CA ASN A 166 1.01 19.81 7.69
C ASN A 166 1.56 20.13 6.28
N ILE A 167 0.96 19.59 5.22
CA ILE A 167 1.43 19.81 3.84
C ILE A 167 0.73 21.03 3.26
N GLY A 168 1.51 22.09 3.01
CA GLY A 168 1.02 23.32 2.37
C GLY A 168 -0.04 24.05 3.16
N ASN A 169 0.05 24.08 4.50
CA ASN A 169 -0.98 24.69 5.38
C ASN A 169 -1.15 26.21 5.17
N ASP A 170 -0.11 26.90 4.66
CA ASP A 170 -0.18 28.33 4.36
C ASP A 170 -0.96 28.64 3.07
N PHE A 171 -1.34 27.62 2.30
CA PHE A 171 -2.09 27.76 1.05
C PHE A 171 -3.58 27.50 1.29
N PRO A 172 -4.47 28.47 1.00
CA PRO A 172 -5.92 28.32 1.22
C PRO A 172 -6.51 27.26 0.26
N GLU A 173 -7.58 26.60 0.69
CA GLU A 173 -8.29 25.58 -0.11
C GLU A 173 -8.82 26.11 -1.46
N SER A 174 -9.11 27.42 -1.54
CA SER A 174 -9.49 28.07 -2.80
C SER A 174 -8.36 28.05 -3.84
N LEU A 175 -7.10 27.91 -3.42
CA LEU A 175 -5.94 27.79 -4.30
C LEU A 175 -5.56 26.33 -4.52
N ILE A 176 -5.42 25.57 -3.44
CA ILE A 176 -5.07 24.14 -3.47
C ILE A 176 -6.06 23.43 -2.53
N ASN A 177 -6.93 22.59 -3.07
CA ASN A 177 -7.91 21.86 -2.27
C ASN A 177 -7.19 21.07 -1.15
N ASP A 178 -7.83 20.94 -0.01
CA ASP A 178 -7.34 20.14 1.10
C ASP A 178 -7.42 18.64 0.79
N GLU A 179 -8.49 18.23 0.11
CA GLU A 179 -8.67 16.85 -0.32
C GLU A 179 -7.71 16.47 -1.45
N VAL A 180 -6.93 15.41 -1.23
CA VAL A 180 -6.01 14.80 -2.18
C VAL A 180 -6.45 13.35 -2.41
N LYS A 181 -6.73 12.99 -3.65
CA LYS A 181 -6.96 11.60 -4.04
C LYS A 181 -5.63 10.89 -4.24
N ILE A 182 -5.55 9.65 -3.79
CA ILE A 182 -4.39 8.79 -3.99
C ILE A 182 -4.79 7.51 -4.71
N GLU A 183 -3.92 7.05 -5.59
CA GLU A 183 -4.07 5.78 -6.29
C GLU A 183 -2.71 5.09 -6.41
N ALA A 184 -2.64 3.83 -5.96
CA ALA A 184 -1.51 2.95 -6.24
C ALA A 184 -1.97 1.79 -7.12
N ASN A 185 -1.31 1.61 -8.27
CA ASN A 185 -1.42 0.44 -9.12
C ASN A 185 -0.14 -0.37 -8.95
N ILE A 186 -0.25 -1.60 -8.47
CA ILE A 186 0.91 -2.36 -8.01
C ILE A 186 0.86 -3.76 -8.62
N GLU A 187 1.93 -4.15 -9.28
CA GLU A 187 2.24 -5.52 -9.59
C GLU A 187 3.26 -6.03 -8.57
N PHE A 188 2.92 -7.10 -7.86
CA PHE A 188 3.78 -7.75 -6.89
C PHE A 188 4.39 -9.01 -7.49
N ILE A 189 5.67 -9.24 -7.24
CA ILE A 189 6.39 -10.46 -7.59
C ILE A 189 6.80 -11.22 -6.33
N GLN A 190 6.69 -12.54 -6.38
CA GLN A 190 7.08 -13.39 -5.26
C GLN A 190 8.61 -13.39 -5.07
N GLN A 191 9.02 -13.26 -3.80
CA GLN A 191 10.44 -13.38 -3.39
C GLN A 191 10.86 -14.83 -3.20
#